data_6002044384869a959982f84888a90244
#
_entry.id   6002044384869a959982f84888a90244
#
_cell.length_a   1.000
_cell.length_b   1.000
_cell.length_c   1.000
_cell.angle_alpha   90.00
_cell.angle_beta   90.00
_cell.angle_gamma   90.00
#
_symmetry.space_group_name_H-M   'P 1'
#
loop_
_entity.id
_entity.type
_entity.pdbx_description
1 polymer ?
#
loop_
_entity_poly.entity_id
_entity_poly.type
_entity_poly.pdbx_seq_one_letter_code
_entity_poly.pdbx_strand_id
1 'polypeptide(L)'
;MTTKAALQRRPSSEFVPASPRKASATVPFPTLPAPLARALADRQYDEPTPVQQAVIEASSDGRDLLVSAQTGSGKTVAFGIAIADTLLDGAETLEPVAAPLALAIAPTRELAL
;
A
#
# COMPACT_ATOMS: atom_id res chain seq x y z
N MET A 1 39.80 20.19 16.12
CA MET A 1 39.27 18.89 15.67
C MET A 1 37.89 19.12 15.11
N THR A 2 37.76 19.16 13.81
CA THR A 2 36.52 19.49 13.13
C THR A 2 35.79 18.20 12.78
N THR A 3 34.73 17.87 13.51
CA THR A 3 33.88 16.72 13.21
C THR A 3 33.04 17.04 11.99
N LYS A 4 33.40 16.43 10.88
CA LYS A 4 32.67 16.52 9.61
C LYS A 4 31.42 15.64 9.72
N ALA A 5 30.28 16.26 9.95
CA ALA A 5 28.99 15.56 9.88
C ALA A 5 28.80 15.06 8.44
N ALA A 6 28.84 13.77 8.24
CA ALA A 6 28.48 13.14 6.99
C ALA A 6 26.98 13.28 6.80
N LEU A 7 26.57 14.15 5.85
CA LEU A 7 25.21 14.27 5.38
C LEU A 7 24.85 12.95 4.68
N GLN A 8 24.19 12.08 5.40
CA GLN A 8 23.68 10.82 4.85
C GLN A 8 22.59 11.17 3.84
N ARG A 9 22.91 11.03 2.56
CA ARG A 9 21.94 11.19 1.49
C ARG A 9 20.87 10.12 1.68
N ARG A 10 19.64 10.55 1.93
CA ARG A 10 18.48 9.68 1.82
C ARG A 10 18.48 9.11 0.41
N PRO A 11 18.31 7.78 0.25
CA PRO A 11 18.14 7.22 -1.09
C PRO A 11 16.94 7.91 -1.74
N SER A 12 17.11 8.34 -2.96
CA SER A 12 16.12 9.05 -3.75
C SER A 12 14.80 8.26 -3.75
N SER A 13 13.72 8.90 -3.33
CA SER A 13 12.38 8.35 -3.46
C SER A 13 12.14 8.03 -4.94
N GLU A 14 12.05 6.76 -5.27
CA GLU A 14 11.78 6.32 -6.62
C GLU A 14 10.33 6.67 -6.94
N PHE A 15 10.14 7.69 -7.77
CA PHE A 15 8.84 8.04 -8.32
C PHE A 15 8.48 6.96 -9.34
N VAL A 16 7.49 6.12 -9.02
CA VAL A 16 6.92 5.15 -9.96
C VAL A 16 5.73 5.80 -10.66
N PRO A 17 5.86 6.27 -11.90
CA PRO A 17 4.71 6.75 -12.66
C PRO A 17 3.85 5.56 -13.04
N ALA A 18 2.58 5.58 -12.65
CA ALA A 18 1.58 4.64 -13.14
C ALA A 18 1.29 4.95 -14.61
N SER A 19 2.12 4.43 -15.51
CA SER A 19 1.85 4.47 -16.96
C SER A 19 0.77 3.45 -17.28
N PRO A 20 -0.21 3.78 -18.15
CA PRO A 20 -1.19 2.82 -18.62
C PRO A 20 -0.48 1.82 -19.55
N ARG A 21 -0.07 0.68 -19.01
CA ARG A 21 0.32 -0.43 -19.85
C ARG A 21 -0.94 -1.07 -20.41
N LYS A 22 -0.98 -1.17 -21.74
CA LYS A 22 -1.98 -1.89 -22.52
C LYS A 22 -2.17 -3.30 -21.96
N ALA A 23 -3.44 -3.71 -22.01
CA ALA A 23 -3.96 -5.02 -21.66
C ALA A 23 -2.93 -6.13 -21.85
N SER A 24 -2.54 -6.74 -20.76
CA SER A 24 -1.82 -8.00 -20.75
C SER A 24 -2.41 -8.85 -19.64
N ALA A 25 -2.71 -10.09 -19.99
CA ALA A 25 -3.09 -11.19 -19.13
C ALA A 25 -3.50 -10.81 -17.69
N THR A 26 -4.74 -11.07 -17.37
CA THR A 26 -5.32 -11.04 -16.01
C THR A 26 -4.32 -11.61 -15.01
N VAL A 27 -3.72 -10.75 -14.21
CA VAL A 27 -2.85 -11.18 -13.13
C VAL A 27 -3.66 -11.09 -11.84
N PRO A 28 -4.01 -12.24 -11.23
CA PRO A 28 -4.73 -12.21 -9.97
C PRO A 28 -3.90 -11.53 -8.88
N PHE A 29 -4.56 -11.12 -7.80
CA PHE A 29 -3.84 -10.62 -6.64
C PHE A 29 -2.82 -11.67 -6.18
N PRO A 30 -1.58 -11.26 -5.84
CA PRO A 30 -0.62 -12.16 -5.22
C PRO A 30 -1.13 -12.61 -3.85
N THR A 31 -0.40 -13.46 -3.16
CA THR A 31 -0.77 -13.90 -1.82
C THR A 31 -0.94 -12.69 -0.90
N LEU A 32 -2.16 -12.47 -0.45
CA LEU A 32 -2.54 -11.42 0.51
C LEU A 32 -2.97 -12.08 1.82
N PRO A 33 -2.94 -11.35 2.95
CA PRO A 33 -3.57 -11.81 4.19
C PRO A 33 -5.01 -12.26 3.95
N ALA A 34 -5.39 -13.41 4.50
CA ALA A 34 -6.68 -14.04 4.21
C ALA A 34 -7.89 -13.13 4.45
N PRO A 35 -7.96 -12.28 5.51
CA PRO A 35 -9.06 -11.35 5.69
C PRO A 35 -9.16 -10.32 4.55
N LEU A 36 -8.02 -9.84 4.08
CA LEU A 36 -8.00 -8.87 2.98
C LEU A 36 -8.41 -9.51 1.65
N ALA A 37 -7.91 -10.72 1.37
CA ALA A 37 -8.28 -11.47 0.18
C ALA A 37 -9.81 -11.72 0.12
N ARG A 38 -10.43 -12.11 1.25
CA ARG A 38 -11.88 -12.25 1.34
C ARG A 38 -12.62 -10.95 1.08
N ALA A 39 -12.19 -9.85 1.71
CA ALA A 39 -12.82 -8.55 1.54
C ALA A 39 -12.75 -8.02 0.10
N LEU A 40 -11.68 -8.31 -0.62
CA LEU A 40 -11.55 -7.98 -2.04
C LEU A 40 -12.46 -8.83 -2.91
N ALA A 41 -12.51 -10.14 -2.66
CA ALA A 41 -13.39 -11.08 -3.36
C ALA A 41 -14.88 -10.74 -3.17
N ASP A 42 -15.30 -10.39 -1.96
CA ASP A 42 -16.68 -9.97 -1.66
C ASP A 42 -17.09 -8.70 -2.42
N ARG A 43 -16.13 -7.89 -2.81
CA ARG A 43 -16.32 -6.67 -3.60
C ARG A 43 -16.10 -6.91 -5.10
N GLN A 44 -15.87 -8.15 -5.52
CA GLN A 44 -15.60 -8.53 -6.91
C GLN A 44 -14.36 -7.83 -7.48
N TYR A 45 -13.35 -7.61 -6.63
CA TYR A 45 -12.05 -7.13 -7.05
C TYR A 45 -11.15 -8.34 -7.35
N ASP A 46 -11.26 -8.85 -8.58
CA ASP A 46 -10.58 -10.09 -8.98
C ASP A 46 -9.12 -9.84 -9.37
N GLU A 47 -8.81 -8.60 -9.78
CA GLU A 47 -7.50 -8.21 -10.28
C GLU A 47 -7.04 -6.88 -9.66
N PRO A 48 -5.76 -6.73 -9.35
CA PRO A 48 -5.23 -5.46 -8.91
C PRO A 48 -5.23 -4.44 -10.05
N THR A 49 -5.59 -3.21 -9.74
CA THR A 49 -5.35 -2.09 -10.65
C THR A 49 -3.84 -1.83 -10.80
N PRO A 50 -3.40 -1.10 -11.84
CA PRO A 50 -1.97 -0.80 -12.01
C PRO A 50 -1.31 -0.13 -10.78
N VAL A 51 -2.05 0.74 -10.06
CA VAL A 51 -1.53 1.36 -8.85
C VAL A 51 -1.42 0.38 -7.69
N GLN A 52 -2.38 -0.53 -7.57
CA GLN A 52 -2.35 -1.58 -6.55
C GLN A 52 -1.20 -2.55 -6.79
N GLN A 53 -1.01 -2.98 -8.04
CA GLN A 53 0.11 -3.83 -8.42
C GLN A 53 1.46 -3.17 -8.09
N ALA A 54 1.65 -1.90 -8.46
CA ALA A 54 2.87 -1.16 -8.17
C ALA A 54 3.13 -1.04 -6.65
N VAL A 55 2.08 -0.86 -5.85
CA VAL A 55 2.20 -0.81 -4.38
C VAL A 55 2.56 -2.17 -3.80
N ILE A 56 1.95 -3.26 -4.28
CA ILE A 56 2.26 -4.62 -3.84
C ILE A 56 3.74 -4.94 -4.09
N GLU A 57 4.24 -4.62 -5.29
CA GLU A 57 5.64 -4.84 -5.65
C GLU A 57 6.60 -4.01 -4.79
N ALA A 58 6.24 -2.76 -4.46
CA ALA A 58 7.09 -1.86 -3.71
C ALA A 58 7.03 -2.07 -2.19
N SER A 59 5.90 -2.53 -1.64
CA SER A 59 5.72 -2.69 -0.19
C SER A 59 6.55 -3.82 0.40
N SER A 60 6.93 -4.81 -0.40
CA SER A 60 7.82 -5.91 0.02
C SER A 60 9.21 -5.45 0.47
N ASP A 61 9.62 -4.26 0.08
CA ASP A 61 10.96 -3.73 0.37
C ASP A 61 11.07 -3.02 1.74
N GLY A 62 9.96 -2.85 2.47
CA GLY A 62 9.93 -2.18 3.78
C GLY A 62 10.34 -0.70 3.71
N ARG A 63 10.10 -0.04 2.58
CA ARG A 63 10.42 1.38 2.35
C ARG A 63 9.18 2.27 2.45
N ASP A 64 9.41 3.56 2.69
CA ASP A 64 8.36 4.57 2.56
C ASP A 64 7.88 4.66 1.10
N LEU A 65 6.57 4.74 0.89
CA LEU A 65 5.96 4.81 -0.42
C LEU A 65 5.32 6.17 -0.67
N LEU A 66 5.63 6.77 -1.81
CA LEU A 66 4.90 7.92 -2.35
C LEU A 66 4.15 7.48 -3.61
N VAL A 67 2.82 7.46 -3.52
CA VAL A 67 1.95 6.97 -4.58
C VAL A 67 1.17 8.11 -5.21
N SER A 68 1.40 8.36 -6.50
CA SER A 68 0.64 9.33 -7.29
C SER A 68 -0.16 8.60 -8.37
N ALA A 69 -1.46 8.81 -8.38
CA ALA A 69 -2.38 8.22 -9.36
C ALA A 69 -3.67 9.04 -9.44
N GLN A 70 -4.38 8.90 -10.54
CA GLN A 70 -5.65 9.60 -10.77
C GLN A 70 -6.74 9.17 -9.78
N THR A 71 -7.75 10.01 -9.62
CA THR A 71 -8.96 9.67 -8.86
C THR A 71 -9.64 8.45 -9.50
N GLY A 72 -10.14 7.52 -8.67
CA GLY A 72 -10.75 6.28 -9.15
C GLY A 72 -9.77 5.17 -9.56
N SER A 73 -8.46 5.37 -9.40
CA SER A 73 -7.45 4.36 -9.74
C SER A 73 -7.30 3.21 -8.73
N GLY A 74 -8.00 3.28 -7.58
CA GLY A 74 -7.90 2.27 -6.53
C GLY A 74 -6.84 2.54 -5.45
N LYS A 75 -6.38 3.80 -5.29
CA LYS A 75 -5.39 4.19 -4.27
C LYS A 75 -5.77 3.80 -2.84
N THR A 76 -7.03 3.95 -2.48
CA THR A 76 -7.49 3.64 -1.11
C THR A 76 -7.28 2.16 -0.78
N VAL A 77 -7.62 1.27 -1.71
CA VAL A 77 -7.34 -0.16 -1.57
C VAL A 77 -5.83 -0.43 -1.55
N ALA A 78 -5.06 0.28 -2.37
CA ALA A 78 -3.61 0.17 -2.39
C ALA A 78 -2.98 0.50 -1.02
N PHE A 79 -3.46 1.53 -0.31
CA PHE A 79 -3.01 1.82 1.07
C PHE A 79 -3.33 0.68 2.03
N GLY A 80 -4.55 0.12 1.95
CA GLY A 80 -4.93 -1.03 2.75
C GLY A 80 -4.02 -2.24 2.52
N ILE A 81 -3.70 -2.52 1.26
CA ILE A 81 -2.78 -3.59 0.88
C ILE A 81 -1.39 -3.35 1.47
N ALA A 82 -0.85 -2.13 1.34
CA ALA A 82 0.50 -1.80 1.79
C ALA A 82 0.74 -2.01 3.29
N ILE A 83 -0.30 -1.81 4.12
CA ILE A 83 -0.18 -1.91 5.58
C ILE A 83 -0.71 -3.23 6.16
N ALA A 84 -1.45 -4.00 5.37
CA ALA A 84 -2.18 -5.17 5.87
C ALA A 84 -1.27 -6.23 6.48
N ASP A 85 -0.17 -6.57 5.82
CA ASP A 85 0.78 -7.57 6.34
C ASP A 85 1.37 -7.14 7.68
N THR A 86 1.77 -5.87 7.78
CA THR A 86 2.35 -5.32 9.01
C THR A 86 1.34 -5.29 10.15
N LEU A 87 0.09 -4.94 9.87
CA LEU A 87 -0.93 -4.82 10.90
C LEU A 87 -1.48 -6.16 11.36
N LEU A 88 -1.65 -7.10 10.44
CA LEU A 88 -2.23 -8.41 10.72
C LEU A 88 -1.20 -9.42 11.25
N ASP A 89 0.05 -9.30 10.81
CA ASP A 89 1.16 -10.21 11.18
C ASP A 89 0.74 -11.69 11.15
N GLY A 90 0.02 -12.07 10.09
CA GLY A 90 -0.52 -13.42 9.90
C GLY A 90 -1.82 -13.73 10.66
N ALA A 91 -2.36 -12.80 11.43
CA ALA A 91 -3.62 -12.99 12.15
C ALA A 91 -4.85 -12.82 11.24
N GLU A 92 -5.95 -13.47 11.61
CA GLU A 92 -7.26 -13.32 10.95
C GLU A 92 -7.98 -12.03 11.34
N THR A 93 -7.70 -11.52 12.53
CA THR A 93 -8.29 -10.30 13.10
C THR A 93 -7.26 -9.55 13.90
N LEU A 94 -7.45 -8.23 13.99
CA LEU A 94 -6.63 -7.41 14.88
C LEU A 94 -7.04 -7.68 16.33
N GLU A 95 -6.07 -8.00 17.16
CA GLU A 95 -6.29 -8.11 18.61
C GLU A 95 -6.51 -6.72 19.24
N PRO A 96 -7.28 -6.65 20.35
CA PRO A 96 -7.40 -5.41 21.10
C PRO A 96 -6.05 -4.91 21.59
N VAL A 97 -5.71 -3.67 21.23
CA VAL A 97 -4.44 -3.04 21.60
C VAL A 97 -4.68 -1.76 22.40
N ALA A 98 -3.73 -1.41 23.27
CA ALA A 98 -3.83 -0.24 24.13
C ALA A 98 -3.53 1.09 23.38
N ALA A 99 -2.94 1.03 22.18
CA ALA A 99 -2.55 2.19 21.39
C ALA A 99 -2.86 1.96 19.91
N PRO A 100 -3.09 3.02 19.12
CA PRO A 100 -3.27 2.90 17.68
C PRO A 100 -2.06 2.27 17.01
N LEU A 101 -2.29 1.33 16.10
CA LEU A 101 -1.24 0.67 15.31
C LEU A 101 -0.95 1.42 14.02
N ALA A 102 -1.88 2.20 13.51
CA ALA A 102 -1.74 2.99 12.30
C ALA A 102 -2.53 4.29 12.40
N LEU A 103 -2.10 5.30 11.65
CA LEU A 103 -2.80 6.56 11.49
C LEU A 103 -3.00 6.84 10.01
N ALA A 104 -4.26 6.93 9.58
CA ALA A 104 -4.63 7.35 8.24
C ALA A 104 -5.17 8.79 8.27
N ILE A 105 -4.62 9.66 7.42
CA ILE A 105 -5.03 11.05 7.31
C ILE A 105 -5.65 11.26 5.92
N ALA A 106 -6.83 11.84 5.87
CA ALA A 106 -7.53 12.17 4.65
C ALA A 106 -7.94 13.65 4.62
N PRO A 107 -8.03 14.27 3.42
CA PRO A 107 -8.38 15.69 3.31
C PRO A 107 -9.82 16.01 3.66
N THR A 108 -10.72 15.03 3.59
CA THR A 108 -12.13 15.19 3.93
C THR A 108 -12.63 14.03 4.80
N ARG A 109 -13.71 14.28 5.53
CA ARG A 109 -14.38 13.28 6.37
C ARG A 109 -14.86 12.10 5.53
N GLU A 110 -15.43 12.37 4.36
CA GLU A 110 -15.97 11.34 3.46
C GLU A 110 -14.91 10.35 2.97
N LEU A 111 -13.66 10.80 2.86
CA LEU A 111 -12.54 9.95 2.48
C LEU A 111 -11.91 9.22 3.68
N ALA A 112 -12.23 9.64 4.90
CA ALA A 112 -11.72 9.01 6.12
C ALA A 112 -12.67 7.92 6.67
N LEU A 113 -13.90 7.86 6.19
CA LEU A 113 -14.93 6.87 6.57
C LEU A 113 -14.92 5.67 5.64
#